data_32f9d3a1f6017dd2e660906d40242659
#
_entry.id   32f9d3a1f6017dd2e660906d40242659
#
_cell.length_a   1.000
_cell.length_b   1.000
_cell.length_c   1.000
_cell.angle_alpha   90.00
_cell.angle_beta   90.00
_cell.angle_gamma   90.00
#
_symmetry.space_group_name_H-M   'P 1'
#
loop_
_entity.id
_entity.type
_entity.pdbx_description
1 polymer ?
#
loop_
_entity_poly.entity_id
_entity_poly.type
_entity_poly.pdbx_seq_one_letter_code
_entity_poly.pdbx_strand_id
1 'polypeptide(L)'
;MKRRAGFILWNSADSVARRPDCVQTMMRTMAVLVLAGFMLGACVQQPPARSMGDSILAQSEAAPQRGEAPPPARSSERLPASELTEQVMFKMMLAEIALQRGQPQVAVPAYLELARETRDPRIAQRATEVAWNARVIPAALEAAGIWLQSDPGSQRARQVIAALLVNQAKLSEALPHLQGWLAADQANVGPTFLQIASLVSRHKDKKAAWELMQALAEPYPEVPEARLAVAQAAWNAEQADAALAEARAALELRPDWEVAALFQAQALQRRSNSEALAFLAEYLERYPKAKDVQLNYARLLVAEKNYAEARKQFEALVNEYPQNADVAMAVALLALQATDYDSAELQFRRALDANYKDPDAVRLYLGQVNEERKRFEEALKWYDSVTHGEQYIAAKARYAGVLAKQGRLADARTYLQQVGPQNDQQRVQLILAEGNLLREASAYQEAFDLLGQSLEARPEHPDLLYDYAMIAEKVKRIDVLEDNLRKLIKLRPNHAHAYNALGYTLADRNERLDEARDLIETGLKLAPEDPFIMDSMGWVLYRLGQNEAALDYLRRAHAQRPDAEIAAHLGEVLWAAGRRDEARKVWNEALKQHPASELLQETIRRFLKDRQPVAR
;
A
#
# COMPACT_ATOMS: atom_id res chain seq x y z
N MET A 1 47.85 35.81 3.98
CA MET A 1 47.76 34.54 3.26
C MET A 1 46.26 34.19 3.15
N LYS A 2 45.67 34.42 2.00
CA LYS A 2 44.25 34.15 1.76
C LYS A 2 44.07 32.66 1.54
N ARG A 3 43.54 31.93 2.54
CA ARG A 3 43.13 30.53 2.39
C ARG A 3 41.86 30.54 1.52
N ARG A 4 41.95 30.00 0.32
CA ARG A 4 40.78 29.55 -0.43
C ARG A 4 40.23 28.33 0.31
N ALA A 5 39.19 28.51 1.08
CA ALA A 5 38.34 27.42 1.55
C ALA A 5 37.72 26.76 0.31
N GLY A 6 38.14 25.55 0.02
CA GLY A 6 37.52 24.73 -1.02
C GLY A 6 36.12 24.38 -0.59
N PHE A 7 35.18 24.84 -1.36
CA PHE A 7 33.75 24.55 -1.21
C PHE A 7 33.48 23.09 -1.50
N ILE A 8 33.04 22.41 -0.48
CA ILE A 8 32.58 21.05 -0.57
C ILE A 8 31.28 21.01 0.23
N LEU A 9 30.19 20.88 -0.46
CA LEU A 9 28.90 20.76 0.18
C LEU A 9 27.98 19.80 -0.55
N TRP A 10 27.57 19.04 0.24
CA TRP A 10 26.42 18.21 0.50
C TRP A 10 25.58 17.85 -0.71
N ASN A 11 25.79 16.64 -1.14
CA ASN A 11 25.13 15.95 -2.21
C ASN A 11 24.14 14.90 -1.70
N SER A 12 23.29 15.21 -0.69
CA SER A 12 22.27 14.24 -0.30
C SER A 12 21.21 14.05 -1.38
N ALA A 13 20.91 15.11 -2.14
CA ALA A 13 20.10 14.99 -3.37
C ALA A 13 20.95 14.69 -4.61
N ASP A 14 22.22 15.13 -4.67
CA ASP A 14 23.15 14.85 -5.79
C ASP A 14 23.73 13.44 -5.73
N SER A 15 23.92 12.84 -4.55
CA SER A 15 24.32 11.42 -4.47
C SER A 15 23.20 10.50 -4.96
N VAL A 16 21.95 10.94 -4.85
CA VAL A 16 20.79 10.22 -5.42
C VAL A 16 20.73 10.35 -6.92
N ALA A 17 21.13 11.49 -7.51
CA ALA A 17 20.95 11.75 -8.95
C ALA A 17 22.19 11.43 -9.83
N ARG A 18 23.42 11.39 -9.28
CA ARG A 18 24.65 11.24 -10.08
C ARG A 18 25.19 9.83 -10.22
N ARG A 19 24.57 8.82 -9.61
CA ARG A 19 25.04 7.44 -9.74
C ARG A 19 23.96 6.57 -10.36
N PRO A 20 24.32 5.71 -11.33
CA PRO A 20 23.49 4.60 -11.74
C PRO A 20 23.00 3.79 -10.51
N ASP A 21 23.88 3.63 -9.49
CA ASP A 21 23.58 2.90 -8.26
C ASP A 21 22.55 3.58 -7.34
N CYS A 22 22.43 4.89 -7.37
CA CYS A 22 21.50 5.60 -6.51
C CYS A 22 20.10 5.70 -7.13
N VAL A 23 20.03 5.87 -8.45
CA VAL A 23 18.80 5.68 -9.21
C VAL A 23 18.36 4.23 -9.09
N GLN A 24 19.30 3.27 -9.17
CA GLN A 24 19.02 1.86 -8.90
C GLN A 24 18.55 1.62 -7.46
N THR A 25 19.13 2.28 -6.45
CA THR A 25 18.70 2.14 -5.06
C THR A 25 17.33 2.78 -4.84
N MET A 26 17.05 3.94 -5.42
CA MET A 26 15.74 4.59 -5.36
C MET A 26 14.69 3.81 -6.16
N MET A 27 15.05 3.28 -7.33
CA MET A 27 14.21 2.37 -8.13
C MET A 27 13.97 1.04 -7.39
N ARG A 28 15.01 0.49 -6.73
CA ARG A 28 14.89 -0.68 -5.85
C ARG A 28 13.94 -0.39 -4.68
N THR A 29 14.04 0.77 -4.07
CA THR A 29 13.18 1.19 -2.96
C THR A 29 11.75 1.49 -3.45
N MET A 30 11.58 2.14 -4.60
CA MET A 30 10.27 2.36 -5.22
C MET A 30 9.63 1.06 -5.73
N ALA A 31 10.37 0.16 -6.37
CA ALA A 31 9.88 -1.15 -6.74
C ALA A 31 9.45 -1.97 -5.51
N VAL A 32 10.20 -1.89 -4.41
CA VAL A 32 9.85 -2.51 -3.12
C VAL A 32 8.64 -1.83 -2.49
N LEU A 33 8.51 -0.50 -2.56
CA LEU A 33 7.34 0.23 -2.05
C LEU A 33 6.10 -0.02 -2.89
N VAL A 34 6.21 -0.11 -4.20
CA VAL A 34 5.09 -0.49 -5.09
C VAL A 34 4.74 -1.96 -4.90
N LEU A 35 5.71 -2.86 -4.76
CA LEU A 35 5.47 -4.24 -4.37
C LEU A 35 4.84 -4.33 -2.97
N ALA A 36 5.29 -3.54 -1.99
CA ALA A 36 4.71 -3.49 -0.65
C ALA A 36 3.30 -2.86 -0.66
N GLY A 37 3.06 -1.80 -1.44
CA GLY A 37 1.73 -1.21 -1.65
C GLY A 37 0.77 -2.17 -2.36
N PHE A 38 1.29 -2.98 -3.28
CA PHE A 38 0.57 -4.06 -3.94
C PHE A 38 0.21 -5.19 -2.96
N MET A 39 1.04 -5.41 -1.93
CA MET A 39 0.86 -6.43 -0.90
C MET A 39 -0.16 -6.05 0.16
N LEU A 40 -0.27 -4.75 0.52
CA LEU A 40 -1.23 -4.26 1.52
C LEU A 40 -2.66 -4.08 0.96
N GLY A 41 -2.82 -3.93 -0.36
CA GLY A 41 -4.13 -3.78 -1.02
C GLY A 41 -4.88 -5.08 -1.29
N ALA A 42 -4.23 -6.24 -1.11
CA ALA A 42 -4.81 -7.55 -1.41
C ALA A 42 -5.29 -8.33 -0.16
N CYS A 43 -5.43 -7.68 0.99
CA CYS A 43 -6.39 -8.16 1.99
C CYS A 43 -7.76 -8.11 1.32
N VAL A 44 -8.20 -9.28 0.84
CA VAL A 44 -9.55 -9.58 0.37
C VAL A 44 -10.47 -8.35 0.43
N GLN A 45 -10.32 -7.41 -0.50
CA GLN A 45 -11.41 -6.54 -0.87
C GLN A 45 -12.39 -7.43 -1.64
N GLN A 46 -13.22 -8.14 -0.86
CA GLN A 46 -14.52 -8.49 -1.38
C GLN A 46 -15.11 -7.19 -1.95
N PRO A 47 -15.64 -7.21 -3.19
CA PRO A 47 -16.41 -6.07 -3.68
C PRO A 47 -17.41 -5.72 -2.59
N PRO A 48 -17.80 -4.43 -2.41
CA PRO A 48 -18.77 -4.05 -1.40
C PRO A 48 -20.01 -4.91 -1.65
N ALA A 49 -20.12 -6.00 -0.91
CA ALA A 49 -21.28 -6.86 -1.00
C ALA A 49 -22.44 -5.99 -0.57
N ARG A 50 -23.39 -5.75 -1.48
CA ARG A 50 -24.74 -5.32 -1.12
C ARG A 50 -25.09 -6.10 0.14
N SER A 51 -25.68 -5.46 1.14
CA SER A 51 -25.93 -6.15 2.40
C SER A 51 -26.60 -7.49 2.10
N MET A 52 -26.22 -8.55 2.79
CA MET A 52 -26.80 -9.88 2.51
C MET A 52 -28.32 -9.85 2.72
N GLY A 53 -28.81 -8.97 3.60
CA GLY A 53 -30.23 -8.66 3.73
C GLY A 53 -30.82 -8.08 2.44
N ASP A 54 -30.12 -7.13 1.79
CA ASP A 54 -30.56 -6.57 0.51
C ASP A 54 -30.47 -7.60 -0.62
N SER A 55 -29.48 -8.49 -0.60
CA SER A 55 -29.34 -9.58 -1.58
C SER A 55 -30.36 -10.70 -1.38
N ILE A 56 -30.71 -11.03 -0.15
CA ILE A 56 -31.74 -12.04 0.16
C ILE A 56 -33.13 -11.53 -0.26
N LEU A 57 -33.38 -10.24 -0.15
CA LEU A 57 -34.68 -9.64 -0.50
C LEU A 57 -34.74 -9.20 -1.99
N ALA A 58 -33.61 -8.77 -2.58
CA ALA A 58 -33.56 -8.34 -3.99
C ALA A 58 -33.74 -9.48 -5.01
N GLN A 59 -33.52 -10.74 -4.64
CA GLN A 59 -33.79 -11.89 -5.52
C GLN A 59 -35.30 -12.12 -5.82
N SER A 60 -36.19 -11.35 -5.18
CA SER A 60 -37.63 -11.44 -5.43
C SER A 60 -38.12 -10.63 -6.63
N GLU A 61 -37.32 -9.70 -7.20
CA GLU A 61 -37.72 -8.78 -8.26
C GLU A 61 -37.19 -9.12 -9.67
N ALA A 62 -36.45 -10.21 -9.85
CA ALA A 62 -36.03 -10.63 -11.18
C ALA A 62 -37.22 -11.19 -11.96
N ALA A 63 -37.78 -10.38 -12.86
CA ALA A 63 -38.75 -10.84 -13.84
C ALA A 63 -38.17 -11.99 -14.69
N PRO A 64 -38.92 -13.05 -15.00
CA PRO A 64 -38.43 -14.20 -15.75
C PRO A 64 -37.97 -13.78 -17.14
N GLN A 65 -36.71 -14.04 -17.47
CA GLN A 65 -36.18 -13.91 -18.82
C GLN A 65 -36.94 -14.95 -19.70
N ARG A 66 -37.51 -14.51 -20.81
CA ARG A 66 -38.21 -15.36 -21.76
C ARG A 66 -37.22 -16.39 -22.33
N GLY A 67 -37.39 -17.65 -21.96
CA GLY A 67 -36.65 -18.75 -22.58
C GLY A 67 -36.35 -19.98 -21.74
N GLU A 68 -36.60 -19.97 -20.43
CA GLU A 68 -36.41 -21.16 -19.60
C GLU A 68 -37.71 -21.96 -19.43
N ALA A 69 -37.59 -23.29 -19.50
CA ALA A 69 -38.69 -24.19 -19.25
C ALA A 69 -39.30 -23.93 -17.85
N PRO A 70 -40.62 -24.06 -17.68
CA PRO A 70 -41.25 -23.82 -16.39
C PRO A 70 -40.63 -24.74 -15.33
N PRO A 71 -40.29 -24.22 -14.14
CA PRO A 71 -39.81 -25.04 -13.05
C PRO A 71 -40.84 -26.10 -12.68
N PRO A 72 -40.41 -27.29 -12.20
CA PRO A 72 -41.31 -28.36 -11.81
C PRO A 72 -42.36 -27.83 -10.84
N ALA A 73 -43.60 -28.22 -11.06
CA ALA A 73 -44.75 -27.75 -10.29
C ALA A 73 -44.47 -27.86 -8.79
N ARG A 74 -44.42 -26.71 -8.10
CA ARG A 74 -44.33 -26.65 -6.64
C ARG A 74 -45.45 -27.49 -6.05
N SER A 75 -45.10 -28.38 -5.11
CA SER A 75 -46.06 -29.11 -4.31
C SER A 75 -47.17 -28.14 -3.87
N SER A 76 -48.42 -28.54 -4.02
CA SER A 76 -49.57 -27.73 -3.69
C SER A 76 -49.48 -27.25 -2.24
N GLU A 77 -48.93 -26.06 -2.06
CA GLU A 77 -48.95 -25.37 -0.77
C GLU A 77 -50.43 -25.23 -0.37
N ARG A 78 -50.79 -25.81 0.76
CA ARG A 78 -52.12 -25.57 1.36
C ARG A 78 -52.14 -24.11 1.82
N LEU A 79 -52.52 -23.22 0.90
CA LEU A 79 -52.73 -21.82 1.24
C LEU A 79 -53.89 -21.74 2.24
N PRO A 80 -53.78 -20.91 3.27
CA PRO A 80 -54.91 -20.71 4.17
C PRO A 80 -56.10 -20.21 3.39
N ALA A 81 -57.28 -20.83 3.61
CA ALA A 81 -58.52 -20.38 3.04
C ALA A 81 -59.00 -19.13 3.80
N SER A 82 -58.40 -17.97 3.48
CA SER A 82 -58.89 -16.70 4.01
C SER A 82 -59.87 -16.10 3.00
N GLU A 83 -61.09 -15.81 3.43
CA GLU A 83 -62.08 -15.10 2.61
C GLU A 83 -61.56 -13.68 2.32
N LEU A 84 -61.63 -13.27 1.05
CA LEU A 84 -61.32 -11.89 0.66
C LEU A 84 -62.49 -10.98 1.08
N THR A 85 -62.48 -10.55 2.35
CA THR A 85 -63.46 -9.60 2.86
C THR A 85 -63.18 -8.18 2.36
N GLU A 86 -64.19 -7.32 2.37
CA GLU A 86 -64.02 -5.90 2.04
C GLU A 86 -62.92 -5.22 2.89
N GLN A 87 -62.81 -5.61 4.17
CA GLN A 87 -61.81 -5.08 5.07
C GLN A 87 -60.37 -5.50 4.67
N VAL A 88 -60.17 -6.77 4.35
CA VAL A 88 -58.87 -7.28 3.87
C VAL A 88 -58.45 -6.58 2.57
N MET A 89 -59.41 -6.44 1.62
CA MET A 89 -59.12 -5.75 0.37
C MET A 89 -58.81 -4.27 0.60
N PHE A 90 -59.57 -3.58 1.46
CA PHE A 90 -59.29 -2.18 1.79
C PHE A 90 -57.90 -1.98 2.42
N LYS A 91 -57.55 -2.79 3.40
CA LYS A 91 -56.24 -2.73 4.06
C LYS A 91 -55.09 -3.00 3.07
N MET A 92 -55.25 -3.95 2.16
CA MET A 92 -54.26 -4.28 1.14
C MET A 92 -54.08 -3.11 0.16
N MET A 93 -55.18 -2.52 -0.32
CA MET A 93 -55.11 -1.33 -1.18
C MET A 93 -54.50 -0.13 -0.46
N LEU A 94 -54.85 0.10 0.79
CA LEU A 94 -54.29 1.16 1.62
C LEU A 94 -52.76 1.00 1.76
N ALA A 95 -52.31 -0.21 2.04
CA ALA A 95 -50.89 -0.51 2.22
C ALA A 95 -50.09 -0.31 0.91
N GLU A 96 -50.60 -0.81 -0.24
CA GLU A 96 -49.95 -0.65 -1.52
C GLU A 96 -49.91 0.82 -2.00
N ILE A 97 -51.02 1.56 -1.87
CA ILE A 97 -51.08 2.98 -2.22
C ILE A 97 -50.13 3.80 -1.33
N ALA A 98 -50.08 3.48 -0.03
CA ALA A 98 -49.16 4.15 0.88
C ALA A 98 -47.69 3.89 0.51
N LEU A 99 -47.37 2.67 0.08
CA LEU A 99 -46.03 2.30 -0.40
C LEU A 99 -45.68 3.09 -1.67
N GLN A 100 -46.56 3.13 -2.67
CA GLN A 100 -46.33 3.88 -3.91
C GLN A 100 -46.17 5.38 -3.68
N ARG A 101 -46.80 5.91 -2.62
CA ARG A 101 -46.66 7.33 -2.20
C ARG A 101 -45.48 7.59 -1.27
N GLY A 102 -44.63 6.59 -0.99
CA GLY A 102 -43.50 6.74 -0.08
C GLY A 102 -43.90 7.02 1.37
N GLN A 103 -45.02 6.45 1.85
CA GLN A 103 -45.56 6.62 3.20
C GLN A 103 -45.41 5.32 4.02
N PRO A 104 -44.20 4.90 4.40
CA PRO A 104 -43.98 3.64 5.12
C PRO A 104 -44.65 3.61 6.50
N GLN A 105 -44.86 4.78 7.13
CA GLN A 105 -45.56 4.91 8.44
C GLN A 105 -47.02 4.46 8.37
N VAL A 106 -47.64 4.40 7.18
CA VAL A 106 -49.00 3.88 6.95
C VAL A 106 -48.94 2.46 6.42
N ALA A 107 -48.01 2.18 5.50
CA ALA A 107 -47.88 0.87 4.84
C ALA A 107 -47.48 -0.24 5.81
N VAL A 108 -46.50 0.01 6.69
CA VAL A 108 -45.96 -1.01 7.62
C VAL A 108 -47.02 -1.52 8.61
N PRO A 109 -47.77 -0.67 9.35
CA PRO A 109 -48.83 -1.15 10.22
C PRO A 109 -49.95 -1.88 9.48
N ALA A 110 -50.35 -1.37 8.31
CA ALA A 110 -51.42 -1.99 7.51
C ALA A 110 -51.02 -3.41 7.04
N TYR A 111 -49.81 -3.59 6.54
CA TYR A 111 -49.31 -4.92 6.15
C TYR A 111 -49.14 -5.86 7.34
N LEU A 112 -48.66 -5.36 8.48
CA LEU A 112 -48.50 -6.16 9.68
C LEU A 112 -49.85 -6.65 10.23
N GLU A 113 -50.84 -5.78 10.21
CA GLU A 113 -52.23 -6.14 10.62
C GLU A 113 -52.83 -7.18 9.68
N LEU A 114 -52.67 -7.01 8.35
CA LEU A 114 -53.07 -8.01 7.36
C LEU A 114 -52.38 -9.36 7.61
N ALA A 115 -51.10 -9.37 7.91
CA ALA A 115 -50.35 -10.60 8.18
C ALA A 115 -50.89 -11.32 9.45
N ARG A 116 -51.23 -10.57 10.51
CA ARG A 116 -51.83 -11.10 11.73
C ARG A 116 -53.23 -11.72 11.51
N GLU A 117 -54.06 -11.03 10.74
CA GLU A 117 -55.45 -11.44 10.45
C GLU A 117 -55.52 -12.65 9.50
N THR A 118 -54.79 -12.59 8.40
CA THR A 118 -54.90 -13.60 7.34
C THR A 118 -54.03 -14.84 7.59
N ARG A 119 -52.88 -14.67 8.34
CA ARG A 119 -51.85 -15.69 8.50
C ARG A 119 -51.41 -16.31 7.17
N ASP A 120 -51.54 -15.55 6.07
CA ASP A 120 -51.07 -15.95 4.75
C ASP A 120 -49.56 -15.71 4.68
N PRO A 121 -48.77 -16.75 4.38
CA PRO A 121 -47.32 -16.63 4.34
C PRO A 121 -46.83 -15.60 3.30
N ARG A 122 -47.56 -15.38 2.22
CA ARG A 122 -47.23 -14.39 1.18
C ARG A 122 -47.40 -12.95 1.70
N ILE A 123 -48.50 -12.71 2.43
CA ILE A 123 -48.76 -11.40 3.06
C ILE A 123 -47.73 -11.14 4.18
N ALA A 124 -47.42 -12.14 4.98
CA ALA A 124 -46.42 -12.04 6.04
C ALA A 124 -45.00 -11.80 5.47
N GLN A 125 -44.64 -12.47 4.36
CA GLN A 125 -43.42 -12.18 3.63
C GLN A 125 -43.41 -10.72 3.15
N ARG A 126 -44.46 -10.25 2.49
CA ARG A 126 -44.56 -8.88 2.00
C ARG A 126 -44.49 -7.85 3.13
N ALA A 127 -45.17 -8.10 4.23
CA ALA A 127 -45.09 -7.29 5.45
C ALA A 127 -43.63 -7.19 5.97
N THR A 128 -42.91 -8.31 5.95
CA THR A 128 -41.50 -8.37 6.35
C THR A 128 -40.64 -7.49 5.43
N GLU A 129 -40.78 -7.61 4.13
CA GLU A 129 -40.04 -6.82 3.13
C GLU A 129 -40.30 -5.31 3.28
N VAL A 130 -41.59 -4.93 3.43
CA VAL A 130 -41.99 -3.53 3.60
C VAL A 130 -41.43 -2.94 4.89
N ALA A 131 -41.56 -3.67 6.01
CA ALA A 131 -41.02 -3.22 7.30
C ALA A 131 -39.50 -3.15 7.30
N TRP A 132 -38.80 -4.08 6.64
CA TRP A 132 -37.35 -4.07 6.47
C TRP A 132 -36.89 -2.84 5.67
N ASN A 133 -37.47 -2.61 4.50
CA ASN A 133 -37.14 -1.48 3.64
C ASN A 133 -37.40 -0.13 4.34
N ALA A 134 -38.45 -0.07 5.16
CA ALA A 134 -38.77 1.07 5.99
C ALA A 134 -37.87 1.19 7.25
N ARG A 135 -36.96 0.24 7.48
CA ARG A 135 -36.09 0.14 8.67
C ARG A 135 -36.86 0.05 10.02
N VAL A 136 -38.10 -0.46 9.97
CA VAL A 136 -38.90 -0.72 11.17
C VAL A 136 -38.66 -2.15 11.62
N ILE A 137 -37.48 -2.39 12.21
CA ILE A 137 -36.97 -3.74 12.50
C ILE A 137 -37.90 -4.56 13.43
N PRO A 138 -38.53 -4.00 14.50
CA PRO A 138 -39.46 -4.77 15.30
C PRO A 138 -40.66 -5.32 14.50
N ALA A 139 -41.23 -4.51 13.59
CA ALA A 139 -42.33 -4.94 12.73
C ALA A 139 -41.88 -6.00 11.71
N ALA A 140 -40.65 -5.86 11.16
CA ALA A 140 -40.08 -6.85 10.25
C ALA A 140 -39.88 -8.21 10.96
N LEU A 141 -39.40 -8.21 12.19
CA LEU A 141 -39.20 -9.42 12.98
C LEU A 141 -40.53 -10.10 13.34
N GLU A 142 -41.54 -9.31 13.71
CA GLU A 142 -42.89 -9.84 14.00
C GLU A 142 -43.52 -10.45 12.74
N ALA A 143 -43.48 -9.73 11.62
CA ALA A 143 -44.03 -10.22 10.34
C ALA A 143 -43.30 -11.50 9.88
N ALA A 144 -41.98 -11.56 10.00
CA ALA A 144 -41.19 -12.76 9.70
C ALA A 144 -41.52 -13.94 10.63
N GLY A 145 -41.83 -13.67 11.90
CA GLY A 145 -42.34 -14.66 12.86
C GLY A 145 -43.70 -15.23 12.45
N ILE A 146 -44.62 -14.38 12.01
CA ILE A 146 -45.93 -14.82 11.47
C ILE A 146 -45.72 -15.66 10.20
N TRP A 147 -44.79 -15.24 9.31
CA TRP A 147 -44.44 -16.01 8.11
C TRP A 147 -43.97 -17.41 8.45
N LEU A 148 -43.01 -17.53 9.39
CA LEU A 148 -42.49 -18.84 9.81
C LEU A 148 -43.56 -19.72 10.51
N GLN A 149 -44.46 -19.10 11.27
CA GLN A 149 -45.60 -19.83 11.88
C GLN A 149 -46.58 -20.35 10.84
N SER A 150 -46.84 -19.57 9.78
CA SER A 150 -47.75 -19.93 8.71
C SER A 150 -47.17 -20.92 7.71
N ASP A 151 -45.82 -20.87 7.55
CA ASP A 151 -45.02 -21.81 6.74
C ASP A 151 -43.80 -22.28 7.52
N PRO A 152 -43.92 -23.30 8.38
CA PRO A 152 -42.79 -23.80 9.18
C PRO A 152 -41.64 -24.40 8.37
N GLY A 153 -41.89 -24.75 7.10
CA GLY A 153 -40.92 -25.24 6.13
C GLY A 153 -40.05 -24.14 5.49
N SER A 154 -40.46 -22.88 5.63
CA SER A 154 -39.83 -21.78 4.94
C SER A 154 -38.40 -21.52 5.43
N GLN A 155 -37.41 -21.96 4.65
CA GLN A 155 -36.00 -21.63 4.91
C GLN A 155 -35.75 -20.12 4.85
N ARG A 156 -36.44 -19.44 3.91
CA ARG A 156 -36.28 -18.00 3.74
C ARG A 156 -36.75 -17.20 4.94
N ALA A 157 -37.89 -17.60 5.56
CA ALA A 157 -38.35 -16.97 6.80
C ALA A 157 -37.31 -17.11 7.92
N ARG A 158 -36.72 -18.32 8.10
CA ARG A 158 -35.65 -18.56 9.08
C ARG A 158 -34.42 -17.72 8.82
N GLN A 159 -33.98 -17.63 7.57
CA GLN A 159 -32.83 -16.80 7.17
C GLN A 159 -33.04 -15.32 7.50
N VAL A 160 -34.22 -14.79 7.18
CA VAL A 160 -34.58 -13.39 7.46
C VAL A 160 -34.64 -13.13 8.96
N ILE A 161 -35.30 -14.00 9.74
CA ILE A 161 -35.35 -13.88 11.21
C ILE A 161 -33.94 -13.90 11.79
N ALA A 162 -33.11 -14.87 11.39
CA ALA A 162 -31.72 -14.97 11.84
C ALA A 162 -30.93 -13.69 11.53
N ALA A 163 -31.04 -13.17 10.30
CA ALA A 163 -30.37 -11.93 9.90
C ALA A 163 -30.83 -10.71 10.72
N LEU A 164 -32.13 -10.59 10.96
CA LEU A 164 -32.70 -9.53 11.78
C LEU A 164 -32.21 -9.60 13.23
N LEU A 165 -32.17 -10.79 13.84
CA LEU A 165 -31.74 -11.00 15.21
C LEU A 165 -30.22 -10.75 15.39
N VAL A 166 -29.40 -11.21 14.43
CA VAL A 166 -27.95 -10.94 14.43
C VAL A 166 -27.70 -9.43 14.32
N ASN A 167 -28.42 -8.72 13.46
CA ASN A 167 -28.30 -7.26 13.33
C ASN A 167 -28.74 -6.51 14.59
N GLN A 168 -29.67 -7.07 15.38
CA GLN A 168 -30.09 -6.53 16.68
C GLN A 168 -29.18 -6.95 17.86
N ALA A 169 -28.10 -7.65 17.59
CA ALA A 169 -27.21 -8.21 18.61
C ALA A 169 -27.87 -9.24 19.54
N LYS A 170 -28.91 -9.93 19.08
CA LYS A 170 -29.67 -10.95 19.81
C LYS A 170 -29.25 -12.36 19.37
N LEU A 171 -27.97 -12.69 19.59
CA LEU A 171 -27.38 -13.94 19.10
C LEU A 171 -28.02 -15.20 19.70
N SER A 172 -28.40 -15.17 20.99
CA SER A 172 -29.09 -16.29 21.65
C SER A 172 -30.46 -16.59 21.02
N GLU A 173 -31.19 -15.54 20.63
CA GLU A 173 -32.47 -15.71 19.94
C GLU A 173 -32.26 -16.17 18.47
N ALA A 174 -31.13 -15.79 17.84
CA ALA A 174 -30.81 -16.18 16.47
C ALA A 174 -30.39 -17.66 16.35
N LEU A 175 -29.78 -18.24 17.39
CA LEU A 175 -29.23 -19.60 17.38
C LEU A 175 -30.24 -20.67 16.89
N PRO A 176 -31.47 -20.79 17.42
CA PRO A 176 -32.41 -21.83 16.95
C PRO A 176 -32.81 -21.65 15.48
N HIS A 177 -32.87 -20.43 14.96
CA HIS A 177 -33.17 -20.16 13.54
C HIS A 177 -31.99 -20.53 12.65
N LEU A 178 -30.74 -20.28 13.07
CA LEU A 178 -29.54 -20.68 12.37
C LEU A 178 -29.36 -22.20 12.36
N GLN A 179 -29.62 -22.88 13.48
CA GLN A 179 -29.66 -24.34 13.56
C GLN A 179 -30.73 -24.93 12.63
N GLY A 180 -31.93 -24.34 12.65
CA GLY A 180 -33.01 -24.76 11.75
C GLY A 180 -32.69 -24.52 10.27
N TRP A 181 -31.89 -23.50 9.96
CA TRP A 181 -31.39 -23.28 8.59
C TRP A 181 -30.40 -24.36 8.16
N LEU A 182 -29.41 -24.68 8.99
CA LEU A 182 -28.45 -25.77 8.72
C LEU A 182 -29.13 -27.14 8.60
N ALA A 183 -30.10 -27.44 9.46
CA ALA A 183 -30.80 -28.71 9.46
C ALA A 183 -31.71 -28.91 8.24
N ALA A 184 -32.25 -27.82 7.67
CA ALA A 184 -33.17 -27.88 6.56
C ALA A 184 -32.47 -28.08 5.20
N ASP A 185 -31.15 -27.85 5.10
CA ASP A 185 -30.38 -27.96 3.86
C ASP A 185 -29.12 -28.82 4.06
N GLN A 186 -29.36 -30.07 4.39
CA GLN A 186 -28.27 -31.03 4.67
C GLN A 186 -27.34 -31.26 3.48
N ALA A 187 -27.81 -31.07 2.25
CA ALA A 187 -26.99 -31.20 1.06
C ALA A 187 -25.99 -30.04 0.89
N ASN A 188 -26.28 -28.88 1.45
CA ASN A 188 -25.48 -27.66 1.32
C ASN A 188 -25.03 -27.08 2.67
N VAL A 189 -24.83 -27.94 3.67
CA VAL A 189 -24.41 -27.54 5.03
C VAL A 189 -23.13 -26.69 4.99
N GLY A 190 -22.13 -27.11 4.22
CA GLY A 190 -20.87 -26.39 4.08
C GLY A 190 -21.03 -24.95 3.56
N PRO A 191 -21.60 -24.74 2.36
CA PRO A 191 -21.92 -23.40 1.86
C PRO A 191 -22.77 -22.57 2.83
N THR A 192 -23.72 -23.20 3.53
CA THR A 192 -24.57 -22.52 4.54
C THR A 192 -23.73 -22.01 5.72
N PHE A 193 -22.73 -22.78 6.21
CA PHE A 193 -21.80 -22.29 7.24
C PHE A 193 -21.07 -21.04 6.80
N LEU A 194 -20.57 -20.97 5.57
CA LEU A 194 -19.87 -19.79 5.06
C LEU A 194 -20.80 -18.58 4.95
N GLN A 195 -22.06 -18.78 4.60
CA GLN A 195 -23.07 -17.71 4.58
C GLN A 195 -23.36 -17.19 6.00
N ILE A 196 -23.54 -18.09 6.97
CA ILE A 196 -23.75 -17.73 8.37
C ILE A 196 -22.53 -17.00 8.92
N ALA A 197 -21.32 -17.47 8.65
CA ALA A 197 -20.09 -16.81 9.06
C ALA A 197 -20.01 -15.38 8.52
N SER A 198 -20.36 -15.16 7.24
CA SER A 198 -20.42 -13.84 6.63
C SER A 198 -21.45 -12.93 7.31
N LEU A 199 -22.63 -13.45 7.68
CA LEU A 199 -23.66 -12.72 8.41
C LEU A 199 -23.17 -12.31 9.79
N VAL A 200 -22.61 -13.25 10.54
CA VAL A 200 -22.19 -13.08 11.95
C VAL A 200 -20.90 -12.25 12.05
N SER A 201 -20.06 -12.25 11.01
CA SER A 201 -18.78 -11.51 10.99
C SER A 201 -18.93 -10.00 11.26
N ARG A 202 -20.10 -9.41 10.96
CA ARG A 202 -20.41 -7.99 11.17
C ARG A 202 -20.86 -7.66 12.58
N HIS A 203 -21.10 -8.67 13.42
CA HIS A 203 -21.52 -8.45 14.80
C HIS A 203 -20.45 -7.68 15.59
N LYS A 204 -20.88 -6.74 16.45
CA LYS A 204 -19.97 -5.89 17.22
C LYS A 204 -19.17 -6.68 18.25
N ASP A 205 -19.85 -7.55 18.99
CA ASP A 205 -19.23 -8.45 19.97
C ASP A 205 -18.67 -9.68 19.22
N LYS A 206 -17.36 -9.64 18.93
CA LYS A 206 -16.67 -10.69 18.19
C LYS A 206 -16.55 -11.98 18.98
N LYS A 207 -16.45 -11.88 20.31
CA LYS A 207 -16.37 -13.05 21.18
C LYS A 207 -17.68 -13.82 21.19
N ALA A 208 -18.81 -13.13 21.41
CA ALA A 208 -20.13 -13.74 21.35
C ALA A 208 -20.43 -14.34 19.95
N ALA A 209 -19.96 -13.69 18.89
CA ALA A 209 -20.07 -14.21 17.52
C ALA A 209 -19.27 -15.51 17.33
N TRP A 210 -18.07 -15.60 17.90
CA TRP A 210 -17.26 -16.82 17.88
C TRP A 210 -17.92 -17.96 18.70
N GLU A 211 -18.38 -17.68 19.92
CA GLU A 211 -19.11 -18.66 20.76
C GLU A 211 -20.36 -19.20 20.03
N LEU A 212 -21.10 -18.34 19.34
CA LEU A 212 -22.22 -18.77 18.50
C LEU A 212 -21.77 -19.71 17.37
N MET A 213 -20.68 -19.38 16.68
CA MET A 213 -20.19 -20.23 15.58
C MET A 213 -19.68 -21.57 16.07
N GLN A 214 -19.07 -21.65 17.26
CA GLN A 214 -18.69 -22.91 17.91
C GLN A 214 -19.92 -23.78 18.21
N ALA A 215 -20.96 -23.19 18.83
CA ALA A 215 -22.20 -23.90 19.14
C ALA A 215 -22.94 -24.41 17.89
N LEU A 216 -22.85 -23.68 16.77
CA LEU A 216 -23.40 -24.11 15.48
C LEU A 216 -22.61 -25.23 14.83
N ALA A 217 -21.28 -25.23 14.99
CA ALA A 217 -20.39 -26.22 14.37
C ALA A 217 -20.29 -27.53 15.14
N GLU A 218 -20.62 -27.53 16.44
CA GLU A 218 -20.53 -28.71 17.31
C GLU A 218 -21.21 -29.96 16.74
N PRO A 219 -22.43 -29.91 16.15
CA PRO A 219 -23.08 -31.07 15.52
C PRO A 219 -22.49 -31.50 14.18
N TYR A 220 -21.50 -30.73 13.63
CA TYR A 220 -20.98 -30.91 12.26
C TYR A 220 -19.45 -31.04 12.24
N PRO A 221 -18.85 -31.98 13.02
CA PRO A 221 -17.39 -32.07 13.18
C PRO A 221 -16.64 -32.40 11.88
N GLU A 222 -17.30 -33.09 10.95
CA GLU A 222 -16.73 -33.59 9.68
C GLU A 222 -16.93 -32.61 8.51
N VAL A 223 -17.46 -31.40 8.76
CA VAL A 223 -17.72 -30.39 7.72
C VAL A 223 -16.57 -29.38 7.69
N PRO A 224 -15.71 -29.37 6.66
CA PRO A 224 -14.55 -28.50 6.60
C PRO A 224 -14.93 -27.01 6.60
N GLU A 225 -16.06 -26.63 5.99
CA GLU A 225 -16.57 -25.26 6.00
C GLU A 225 -17.00 -24.81 7.39
N ALA A 226 -17.53 -25.71 8.23
CA ALA A 226 -17.87 -25.39 9.61
C ALA A 226 -16.60 -25.05 10.40
N ARG A 227 -15.53 -25.86 10.26
CA ARG A 227 -14.23 -25.57 10.87
C ARG A 227 -13.65 -24.24 10.42
N LEU A 228 -13.66 -23.95 9.11
CA LEU A 228 -13.17 -22.68 8.59
C LEU A 228 -14.03 -21.50 9.08
N ALA A 229 -15.34 -21.66 9.19
CA ALA A 229 -16.25 -20.62 9.71
C ALA A 229 -15.93 -20.29 11.19
N VAL A 230 -15.67 -21.31 12.01
CA VAL A 230 -15.23 -21.11 13.41
C VAL A 230 -13.85 -20.46 13.43
N ALA A 231 -12.91 -20.87 12.58
CA ALA A 231 -11.59 -20.27 12.46
C ALA A 231 -11.66 -18.76 12.15
N GLN A 232 -12.49 -18.38 11.18
CA GLN A 232 -12.73 -16.97 10.83
C GLN A 232 -13.35 -16.17 11.97
N ALA A 233 -14.31 -16.77 12.70
CA ALA A 233 -14.92 -16.12 13.86
C ALA A 233 -13.92 -15.95 15.01
N ALA A 234 -13.10 -16.97 15.29
CA ALA A 234 -12.01 -16.91 16.28
C ALA A 234 -10.98 -15.83 15.92
N TRP A 235 -10.61 -15.73 14.65
CA TRP A 235 -9.71 -14.68 14.15
C TRP A 235 -10.26 -13.28 14.43
N ASN A 236 -11.53 -13.05 14.11
CA ASN A 236 -12.21 -11.79 14.36
C ASN A 236 -12.33 -11.47 15.87
N ALA A 237 -12.34 -12.49 16.72
CA ALA A 237 -12.34 -12.38 18.18
C ALA A 237 -10.92 -12.31 18.79
N GLU A 238 -9.89 -12.14 17.95
CA GLU A 238 -8.47 -12.07 18.35
C GLU A 238 -7.95 -13.34 19.05
N GLN A 239 -8.60 -14.48 18.83
CA GLN A 239 -8.21 -15.79 19.34
C GLN A 239 -7.33 -16.52 18.32
N ALA A 240 -6.09 -16.07 18.15
CA ALA A 240 -5.19 -16.52 17.07
C ALA A 240 -4.90 -18.04 17.13
N ASP A 241 -4.69 -18.60 18.32
CA ASP A 241 -4.38 -20.02 18.48
C ASP A 241 -5.60 -20.89 18.14
N ALA A 242 -6.79 -20.48 18.55
CA ALA A 242 -8.03 -21.18 18.20
C ALA A 242 -8.31 -21.10 16.69
N ALA A 243 -8.09 -19.92 16.07
CA ALA A 243 -8.23 -19.74 14.63
C ALA A 243 -7.28 -20.66 13.86
N LEU A 244 -6.02 -20.79 14.29
CA LEU A 244 -5.04 -21.68 13.68
C LEU A 244 -5.41 -23.16 13.84
N ALA A 245 -5.89 -23.56 15.03
CA ALA A 245 -6.30 -24.95 15.28
C ALA A 245 -7.47 -25.38 14.40
N GLU A 246 -8.50 -24.51 14.29
CA GLU A 246 -9.66 -24.80 13.46
C GLU A 246 -9.35 -24.74 11.95
N ALA A 247 -8.43 -23.89 11.51
CA ALA A 247 -7.96 -23.87 10.13
C ALA A 247 -7.20 -25.17 9.76
N ARG A 248 -6.39 -25.69 10.67
CA ARG A 248 -5.73 -27.00 10.51
C ARG A 248 -6.76 -28.13 10.42
N ALA A 249 -7.73 -28.16 11.31
CA ALA A 249 -8.81 -29.16 11.27
C ALA A 249 -9.61 -29.09 9.95
N ALA A 250 -9.84 -27.90 9.41
CA ALA A 250 -10.47 -27.75 8.09
C ALA A 250 -9.64 -28.39 6.97
N LEU A 251 -8.31 -28.22 7.01
CA LEU A 251 -7.39 -28.82 6.02
C LEU A 251 -7.18 -30.33 6.23
N GLU A 252 -7.28 -30.84 7.45
CA GLU A 252 -7.29 -32.30 7.70
C GLU A 252 -8.49 -32.95 7.02
N LEU A 253 -9.65 -32.30 7.03
CA LEU A 253 -10.87 -32.77 6.37
C LEU A 253 -10.85 -32.59 4.84
N ARG A 254 -10.26 -31.48 4.36
CA ARG A 254 -10.11 -31.19 2.92
C ARG A 254 -8.72 -30.63 2.64
N PRO A 255 -7.74 -31.52 2.39
CA PRO A 255 -6.34 -31.13 2.30
C PRO A 255 -5.99 -30.24 1.09
N ASP A 256 -6.76 -30.29 0.00
CA ASP A 256 -6.55 -29.53 -1.23
C ASP A 256 -7.30 -28.17 -1.26
N TRP A 257 -7.83 -27.74 -0.12
CA TRP A 257 -8.66 -26.54 -0.06
C TRP A 257 -7.83 -25.26 0.07
N GLU A 258 -7.54 -24.60 -1.05
CA GLU A 258 -6.71 -23.39 -1.10
C GLU A 258 -7.18 -22.26 -0.15
N VAL A 259 -8.50 -22.06 0.00
CA VAL A 259 -9.04 -21.02 0.89
C VAL A 259 -8.67 -21.24 2.35
N ALA A 260 -8.74 -22.48 2.81
CA ALA A 260 -8.35 -22.85 4.17
C ALA A 260 -6.83 -22.75 4.35
N ALA A 261 -6.05 -23.14 3.33
CA ALA A 261 -4.60 -23.02 3.33
C ALA A 261 -4.15 -21.55 3.39
N LEU A 262 -4.77 -20.68 2.63
CA LEU A 262 -4.50 -19.24 2.68
C LEU A 262 -4.87 -18.65 4.04
N PHE A 263 -5.97 -19.08 4.63
CA PHE A 263 -6.36 -18.62 5.96
C PHE A 263 -5.38 -19.12 7.03
N GLN A 264 -4.94 -20.38 6.97
CA GLN A 264 -3.92 -20.91 7.87
C GLN A 264 -2.59 -20.13 7.72
N ALA A 265 -2.17 -19.85 6.49
CA ALA A 265 -0.97 -19.06 6.24
C ALA A 265 -1.09 -17.66 6.86
N GLN A 266 -2.24 -17.00 6.71
CA GLN A 266 -2.51 -15.69 7.32
C GLN A 266 -2.44 -15.77 8.86
N ALA A 267 -2.98 -16.82 9.47
CA ALA A 267 -2.91 -17.03 10.91
C ALA A 267 -1.47 -17.26 11.39
N LEU A 268 -0.66 -18.01 10.63
CA LEU A 268 0.76 -18.21 10.90
C LEU A 268 1.58 -16.93 10.76
N GLN A 269 1.28 -16.08 9.77
CA GLN A 269 1.98 -14.79 9.58
C GLN A 269 1.92 -13.89 10.81
N ARG A 270 0.84 -13.95 11.59
CA ARG A 270 0.73 -13.17 12.82
C ARG A 270 1.75 -13.60 13.88
N ARG A 271 2.25 -14.83 13.81
CA ARG A 271 3.29 -15.38 14.70
C ARG A 271 4.68 -15.22 14.08
N SER A 272 4.81 -15.65 12.82
CA SER A 272 6.08 -15.64 12.09
C SER A 272 5.86 -15.78 10.58
N ASN A 273 6.41 -14.86 9.80
CA ASN A 273 6.45 -14.98 8.35
C ASN A 273 7.23 -16.25 7.90
N SER A 274 8.25 -16.65 8.67
CA SER A 274 9.00 -17.86 8.37
C SER A 274 8.15 -19.13 8.51
N GLU A 275 7.31 -19.24 9.54
CA GLU A 275 6.37 -20.37 9.69
C GLU A 275 5.33 -20.40 8.56
N ALA A 276 4.82 -19.24 8.16
CA ALA A 276 3.88 -19.14 7.05
C ALA A 276 4.53 -19.56 5.72
N LEU A 277 5.78 -19.12 5.46
CA LEU A 277 6.53 -19.50 4.27
C LEU A 277 6.79 -21.01 4.24
N ALA A 278 7.21 -21.61 5.36
CA ALA A 278 7.44 -23.05 5.45
C ALA A 278 6.16 -23.85 5.15
N PHE A 279 5.04 -23.43 5.74
CA PHE A 279 3.74 -24.07 5.50
C PHE A 279 3.30 -23.95 4.04
N LEU A 280 3.41 -22.75 3.43
CA LEU A 280 3.02 -22.53 2.04
C LEU A 280 3.89 -23.34 1.08
N ALA A 281 5.20 -23.44 1.34
CA ALA A 281 6.11 -24.26 0.55
C ALA A 281 5.72 -25.75 0.62
N GLU A 282 5.49 -26.29 1.82
CA GLU A 282 5.06 -27.68 2.01
C GLU A 282 3.71 -27.96 1.34
N TYR A 283 2.77 -27.00 1.42
CA TYR A 283 1.47 -27.12 0.77
C TYR A 283 1.63 -27.22 -0.76
N LEU A 284 2.47 -26.37 -1.35
CA LEU A 284 2.72 -26.34 -2.80
C LEU A 284 3.47 -27.59 -3.31
N GLU A 285 4.29 -28.22 -2.48
CA GLU A 285 4.90 -29.52 -2.84
C GLU A 285 3.83 -30.59 -3.03
N ARG A 286 2.77 -30.58 -2.22
CA ARG A 286 1.64 -31.53 -2.32
C ARG A 286 0.62 -31.14 -3.38
N TYR A 287 0.38 -29.82 -3.52
CA TYR A 287 -0.64 -29.27 -4.41
C TYR A 287 -0.03 -28.22 -5.35
N PRO A 288 0.80 -28.62 -6.33
CA PRO A 288 1.56 -27.70 -7.19
C PRO A 288 0.68 -26.83 -8.11
N LYS A 289 -0.62 -27.16 -8.25
CA LYS A 289 -1.58 -26.40 -9.04
C LYS A 289 -2.38 -25.38 -8.22
N ALA A 290 -2.10 -25.23 -6.94
CA ALA A 290 -2.77 -24.27 -6.05
C ALA A 290 -2.27 -22.84 -6.34
N LYS A 291 -2.85 -22.22 -7.37
CA LYS A 291 -2.38 -20.92 -7.91
C LYS A 291 -2.49 -19.78 -6.92
N ASP A 292 -3.58 -19.72 -6.14
CA ASP A 292 -3.81 -18.65 -5.18
C ASP A 292 -2.84 -18.77 -4.00
N VAL A 293 -2.51 -19.99 -3.61
CA VAL A 293 -1.47 -20.29 -2.61
C VAL A 293 -0.09 -19.94 -3.15
N GLN A 294 0.25 -20.31 -4.41
CA GLN A 294 1.52 -19.97 -5.03
C GLN A 294 1.70 -18.46 -5.16
N LEU A 295 0.65 -17.73 -5.53
CA LEU A 295 0.66 -16.28 -5.59
C LEU A 295 0.91 -15.64 -4.23
N ASN A 296 0.26 -16.16 -3.18
CA ASN A 296 0.46 -15.68 -1.81
C ASN A 296 1.89 -15.99 -1.30
N TYR A 297 2.40 -17.18 -1.58
CA TYR A 297 3.77 -17.59 -1.27
C TYR A 297 4.79 -16.64 -1.93
N ALA A 298 4.63 -16.40 -3.22
CA ALA A 298 5.51 -15.48 -3.96
C ALA A 298 5.49 -14.05 -3.38
N ARG A 299 4.32 -13.55 -2.99
CA ARG A 299 4.17 -12.25 -2.33
C ARG A 299 4.88 -12.21 -0.98
N LEU A 300 4.73 -13.23 -0.17
CA LEU A 300 5.36 -13.30 1.14
C LEU A 300 6.89 -13.39 1.01
N LEU A 301 7.41 -14.11 0.01
CA LEU A 301 8.84 -14.12 -0.31
C LEU A 301 9.39 -12.72 -0.66
N VAL A 302 8.60 -11.90 -1.38
CA VAL A 302 8.97 -10.50 -1.65
C VAL A 302 9.03 -9.68 -0.36
N ALA A 303 8.03 -9.84 0.52
CA ALA A 303 8.00 -9.14 1.80
C ALA A 303 9.22 -9.48 2.67
N GLU A 304 9.67 -10.74 2.63
CA GLU A 304 10.89 -11.21 3.31
C GLU A 304 12.18 -10.96 2.51
N LYS A 305 12.10 -10.20 1.41
CA LYS A 305 13.24 -9.85 0.55
C LYS A 305 13.94 -11.05 -0.12
N ASN A 306 13.27 -12.20 -0.18
CA ASN A 306 13.76 -13.36 -0.93
C ASN A 306 13.35 -13.24 -2.40
N TYR A 307 13.95 -12.28 -3.09
CA TYR A 307 13.55 -11.91 -4.45
C TYR A 307 13.84 -12.98 -5.50
N ALA A 308 14.89 -13.78 -5.30
CA ALA A 308 15.25 -14.83 -6.24
C ALA A 308 14.19 -15.94 -6.30
N GLU A 309 13.75 -16.44 -5.16
CA GLU A 309 12.70 -17.47 -5.10
C GLU A 309 11.33 -16.87 -5.46
N ALA A 310 11.04 -15.64 -5.02
CA ALA A 310 9.82 -14.92 -5.42
C ALA A 310 9.70 -14.84 -6.95
N ARG A 311 10.78 -14.45 -7.63
CA ARG A 311 10.83 -14.35 -9.09
C ARG A 311 10.52 -15.70 -9.74
N LYS A 312 11.13 -16.79 -9.28
CA LYS A 312 10.88 -18.14 -9.80
C LYS A 312 9.41 -18.54 -9.70
N GLN A 313 8.78 -18.26 -8.54
CA GLN A 313 7.37 -18.56 -8.33
C GLN A 313 6.45 -17.73 -9.24
N PHE A 314 6.73 -16.43 -9.38
CA PHE A 314 5.96 -15.57 -10.28
C PHE A 314 6.18 -15.91 -11.77
N GLU A 315 7.40 -16.29 -12.18
CA GLU A 315 7.67 -16.74 -13.56
C GLU A 315 6.90 -18.01 -13.90
N ALA A 316 6.79 -18.96 -12.97
CA ALA A 316 5.94 -20.13 -13.14
C ALA A 316 4.47 -19.73 -13.34
N LEU A 317 3.96 -18.83 -12.50
CA LEU A 317 2.58 -18.32 -12.60
C LEU A 317 2.31 -17.59 -13.91
N VAL A 318 3.22 -16.72 -14.39
CA VAL A 318 3.00 -15.97 -15.65
C VAL A 318 3.05 -16.87 -16.88
N ASN A 319 3.78 -17.97 -16.83
CA ASN A 319 3.80 -18.94 -17.92
C ASN A 319 2.50 -19.76 -17.98
N GLU A 320 1.94 -20.09 -16.83
CA GLU A 320 0.67 -20.83 -16.75
C GLU A 320 -0.55 -19.92 -17.00
N TYR A 321 -0.48 -18.66 -16.51
CA TYR A 321 -1.57 -17.67 -16.61
C TYR A 321 -1.10 -16.39 -17.33
N PRO A 322 -0.79 -16.44 -18.63
CA PRO A 322 -0.17 -15.34 -19.36
C PRO A 322 -1.05 -14.09 -19.48
N GLN A 323 -2.36 -14.21 -19.24
CA GLN A 323 -3.31 -13.09 -19.24
C GLN A 323 -3.47 -12.43 -17.85
N ASN A 324 -2.72 -12.87 -16.84
CA ASN A 324 -2.77 -12.25 -15.52
C ASN A 324 -1.84 -11.03 -15.47
N ALA A 325 -2.43 -9.85 -15.64
CA ALA A 325 -1.70 -8.59 -15.66
C ALA A 325 -0.93 -8.31 -14.36
N ASP A 326 -1.50 -8.68 -13.22
CA ASP A 326 -0.88 -8.46 -11.90
C ASP A 326 0.37 -9.32 -11.71
N VAL A 327 0.32 -10.57 -12.16
CA VAL A 327 1.49 -11.48 -12.11
C VAL A 327 2.58 -10.99 -13.06
N ALA A 328 2.22 -10.59 -14.29
CA ALA A 328 3.18 -10.03 -15.25
C ALA A 328 3.87 -8.79 -14.69
N MET A 329 3.11 -7.88 -14.05
CA MET A 329 3.66 -6.69 -13.39
C MET A 329 4.63 -7.05 -12.26
N ALA A 330 4.31 -8.04 -11.43
CA ALA A 330 5.19 -8.49 -10.34
C ALA A 330 6.53 -9.06 -10.88
N VAL A 331 6.48 -9.91 -11.91
CA VAL A 331 7.70 -10.42 -12.57
C VAL A 331 8.52 -9.29 -13.16
N ALA A 332 7.87 -8.32 -13.83
CA ALA A 332 8.53 -7.17 -14.42
C ALA A 332 9.31 -6.34 -13.40
N LEU A 333 8.69 -6.05 -12.23
CA LEU A 333 9.32 -5.30 -11.15
C LEU A 333 10.49 -6.06 -10.52
N LEU A 334 10.36 -7.37 -10.33
CA LEU A 334 11.45 -8.21 -9.82
C LEU A 334 12.61 -8.33 -10.82
N ALA A 335 12.30 -8.44 -12.10
CA ALA A 335 13.31 -8.43 -13.16
C ALA A 335 14.04 -7.07 -13.22
N LEU A 336 13.31 -5.97 -13.11
CA LEU A 336 13.88 -4.61 -13.03
C LEU A 336 14.83 -4.47 -11.84
N GLN A 337 14.41 -4.96 -10.68
CA GLN A 337 15.24 -4.96 -9.47
C GLN A 337 16.52 -5.78 -9.63
N ALA A 338 16.44 -6.89 -10.34
CA ALA A 338 17.58 -7.73 -10.69
C ALA A 338 18.42 -7.19 -11.86
N THR A 339 18.06 -6.01 -12.39
CA THR A 339 18.69 -5.41 -13.59
C THR A 339 18.58 -6.26 -14.86
N ASP A 340 17.64 -7.20 -14.88
CA ASP A 340 17.28 -8.00 -16.05
C ASP A 340 16.27 -7.22 -16.91
N TYR A 341 16.80 -6.27 -17.66
CA TYR A 341 15.99 -5.33 -18.44
C TYR A 341 15.23 -6.00 -19.59
N ASP A 342 15.74 -7.12 -20.14
CA ASP A 342 15.06 -7.85 -21.21
C ASP A 342 13.78 -8.52 -20.68
N SER A 343 13.89 -9.22 -19.57
CA SER A 343 12.73 -9.82 -18.91
C SER A 343 11.75 -8.74 -18.40
N ALA A 344 12.26 -7.66 -17.82
CA ALA A 344 11.43 -6.54 -17.34
C ALA A 344 10.59 -5.94 -18.48
N GLU A 345 11.21 -5.61 -19.61
CA GLU A 345 10.51 -5.04 -20.77
C GLU A 345 9.44 -6.00 -21.30
N LEU A 346 9.77 -7.28 -21.45
CA LEU A 346 8.83 -8.30 -21.92
C LEU A 346 7.59 -8.37 -21.02
N GLN A 347 7.80 -8.42 -19.71
CA GLN A 347 6.70 -8.61 -18.77
C GLN A 347 5.88 -7.33 -18.57
N PHE A 348 6.49 -6.13 -18.63
CA PHE A 348 5.74 -4.88 -18.66
C PHE A 348 4.84 -4.77 -19.89
N ARG A 349 5.32 -5.19 -21.08
CA ARG A 349 4.47 -5.24 -22.28
C ARG A 349 3.31 -6.22 -22.11
N ARG A 350 3.56 -7.41 -21.56
CA ARG A 350 2.49 -8.39 -21.23
C ARG A 350 1.46 -7.81 -20.26
N ALA A 351 1.90 -7.07 -19.26
CA ALA A 351 0.99 -6.41 -18.31
C ALA A 351 0.07 -5.40 -19.00
N LEU A 352 0.59 -4.62 -19.98
CA LEU A 352 -0.23 -3.73 -20.81
C LEU A 352 -1.23 -4.49 -21.67
N ASP A 353 -0.77 -5.54 -22.37
CA ASP A 353 -1.60 -6.35 -23.26
C ASP A 353 -2.72 -7.06 -22.48
N ALA A 354 -2.45 -7.43 -21.22
CA ALA A 354 -3.40 -8.02 -20.29
C ALA A 354 -4.28 -6.99 -19.55
N ASN A 355 -4.27 -5.71 -19.97
CA ASN A 355 -5.06 -4.62 -19.40
C ASN A 355 -4.80 -4.38 -17.90
N TYR A 356 -3.54 -4.24 -17.50
CA TYR A 356 -3.21 -3.86 -16.14
C TYR A 356 -3.95 -2.59 -15.71
N LYS A 357 -4.45 -2.57 -14.46
CA LYS A 357 -5.32 -1.52 -13.94
C LYS A 357 -4.75 -0.09 -13.99
N ASP A 358 -3.43 0.04 -13.93
CA ASP A 358 -2.70 1.32 -14.05
C ASP A 358 -1.71 1.25 -15.23
N PRO A 359 -2.18 1.46 -16.47
CA PRO A 359 -1.35 1.37 -17.65
C PRO A 359 -0.27 2.47 -17.70
N ASP A 360 -0.50 3.62 -17.05
CA ASP A 360 0.45 4.73 -17.04
C ASP A 360 1.66 4.45 -16.14
N ALA A 361 1.47 3.72 -15.04
CA ALA A 361 2.59 3.19 -14.27
C ALA A 361 3.45 2.22 -15.10
N VAL A 362 2.82 1.32 -15.86
CA VAL A 362 3.55 0.38 -16.73
C VAL A 362 4.32 1.12 -17.83
N ARG A 363 3.72 2.14 -18.45
CA ARG A 363 4.40 2.99 -19.46
C ARG A 363 5.60 3.73 -18.87
N LEU A 364 5.46 4.26 -17.66
CA LEU A 364 6.56 4.88 -16.94
C LEU A 364 7.73 3.90 -16.72
N TYR A 365 7.47 2.66 -16.28
CA TYR A 365 8.50 1.65 -16.09
C TYR A 365 9.13 1.19 -17.43
N LEU A 366 8.36 1.09 -18.51
CA LEU A 366 8.90 0.81 -19.84
C LEU A 366 9.83 1.94 -20.30
N GLY A 367 9.48 3.19 -20.02
CA GLY A 367 10.36 4.32 -20.22
C GLY A 367 11.68 4.18 -19.46
N GLN A 368 11.60 3.85 -18.17
CA GLN A 368 12.77 3.65 -17.31
C GLN A 368 13.67 2.51 -17.78
N VAL A 369 13.10 1.35 -18.11
CA VAL A 369 13.86 0.21 -18.66
C VAL A 369 14.64 0.60 -19.92
N ASN A 370 13.99 1.33 -20.84
CA ASN A 370 14.64 1.77 -22.08
C ASN A 370 15.68 2.87 -21.83
N GLU A 371 15.47 3.76 -20.86
CA GLU A 371 16.44 4.75 -20.40
C GLU A 371 17.72 4.09 -19.86
N GLU A 372 17.59 3.08 -18.97
CA GLU A 372 18.73 2.32 -18.42
C GLU A 372 19.50 1.55 -19.50
N ARG A 373 18.80 1.07 -20.51
CA ARG A 373 19.41 0.44 -21.71
C ARG A 373 20.00 1.45 -22.70
N LYS A 374 19.94 2.75 -22.38
CA LYS A 374 20.36 3.87 -23.27
C LYS A 374 19.61 3.91 -24.62
N ARG A 375 18.41 3.31 -24.65
CA ARG A 375 17.50 3.38 -25.81
C ARG A 375 16.63 4.63 -25.66
N PHE A 376 17.26 5.79 -25.78
CA PHE A 376 16.66 7.08 -25.45
C PHE A 376 15.40 7.40 -26.26
N GLU A 377 15.38 7.10 -27.53
CA GLU A 377 14.22 7.37 -28.40
C GLU A 377 12.98 6.53 -27.98
N GLU A 378 13.20 5.28 -27.63
CA GLU A 378 12.13 4.41 -27.09
C GLU A 378 11.66 4.89 -25.70
N ALA A 379 12.59 5.30 -24.84
CA ALA A 379 12.27 5.86 -23.54
C ALA A 379 11.39 7.12 -23.66
N LEU A 380 11.75 8.03 -24.57
CA LEU A 380 10.98 9.24 -24.85
C LEU A 380 9.55 8.90 -25.31
N LYS A 381 9.37 7.93 -26.22
CA LYS A 381 8.04 7.49 -26.67
C LYS A 381 7.18 6.98 -25.51
N TRP A 382 7.77 6.17 -24.62
CA TRP A 382 7.04 5.64 -23.48
C TRP A 382 6.65 6.72 -22.48
N TYR A 383 7.57 7.62 -22.12
CA TYR A 383 7.27 8.73 -21.23
C TYR A 383 6.24 9.70 -21.79
N ASP A 384 6.28 9.95 -23.11
CA ASP A 384 5.31 10.82 -23.77
C ASP A 384 3.91 10.21 -23.79
N SER A 385 3.80 8.89 -23.88
CA SER A 385 2.53 8.16 -23.87
C SER A 385 1.77 8.22 -22.54
N VAL A 386 2.40 8.70 -21.46
CA VAL A 386 1.73 8.99 -20.18
C VAL A 386 1.11 10.38 -20.26
N THR A 387 -0.22 10.45 -20.33
CA THR A 387 -0.94 11.69 -20.63
C THR A 387 -1.73 12.27 -19.45
N HIS A 388 -1.95 11.49 -18.40
CA HIS A 388 -2.75 11.89 -17.22
C HIS A 388 -2.40 11.01 -16.01
N GLY A 389 -3.10 11.24 -14.90
CA GLY A 389 -2.96 10.42 -13.69
C GLY A 389 -1.77 10.81 -12.81
N GLU A 390 -1.51 9.96 -11.80
CA GLU A 390 -0.47 10.20 -10.79
C GLU A 390 0.95 10.18 -11.38
N GLN A 391 1.17 9.40 -12.43
CA GLN A 391 2.48 9.23 -13.07
C GLN A 391 2.81 10.34 -14.08
N TYR A 392 1.85 11.22 -14.38
CA TYR A 392 1.98 12.21 -15.44
C TYR A 392 3.21 13.11 -15.29
N ILE A 393 3.34 13.81 -14.15
CA ILE A 393 4.47 14.74 -13.93
C ILE A 393 5.79 13.98 -13.83
N ALA A 394 5.81 12.80 -13.21
CA ALA A 394 7.02 11.98 -13.13
C ALA A 394 7.51 11.56 -14.53
N ALA A 395 6.59 11.16 -15.41
CA ALA A 395 6.93 10.81 -16.80
C ALA A 395 7.46 12.02 -17.60
N LYS A 396 6.83 13.20 -17.45
CA LYS A 396 7.28 14.43 -18.13
C LYS A 396 8.65 14.91 -17.63
N ALA A 397 8.89 14.82 -16.31
CA ALA A 397 10.21 15.09 -15.74
C ALA A 397 11.28 14.11 -16.25
N ARG A 398 10.97 12.81 -16.33
CA ARG A 398 11.87 11.80 -16.91
C ARG A 398 12.14 12.03 -18.39
N TYR A 399 11.13 12.39 -19.17
CA TYR A 399 11.29 12.76 -20.58
C TYR A 399 12.33 13.87 -20.72
N ALA A 400 12.16 14.97 -19.97
CA ALA A 400 13.10 16.08 -19.97
C ALA A 400 14.52 15.65 -19.50
N GLY A 401 14.61 14.78 -18.49
CA GLY A 401 15.87 14.20 -18.04
C GLY A 401 16.61 13.42 -19.15
N VAL A 402 15.88 12.66 -19.97
CA VAL A 402 16.47 11.96 -21.11
C VAL A 402 16.99 12.94 -22.17
N LEU A 403 16.25 14.02 -22.47
CA LEU A 403 16.74 15.08 -23.38
C LEU A 403 18.02 15.72 -22.84
N ALA A 404 18.08 16.02 -21.55
CA ALA A 404 19.28 16.58 -20.92
C ALA A 404 20.47 15.62 -20.98
N LYS A 405 20.27 14.31 -20.77
CA LYS A 405 21.31 13.27 -20.94
C LYS A 405 21.83 13.18 -22.38
N GLN A 406 21.03 13.55 -23.36
CA GLN A 406 21.44 13.67 -24.77
C GLN A 406 22.16 15.01 -25.06
N GLY A 407 22.40 15.87 -24.06
CA GLY A 407 23.01 17.20 -24.23
C GLY A 407 22.00 18.27 -24.70
N ARG A 408 20.73 17.99 -24.74
CA ARG A 408 19.63 18.86 -25.20
C ARG A 408 18.94 19.59 -24.06
N LEU A 409 19.72 20.26 -23.21
CA LEU A 409 19.19 20.93 -22.02
C LEU A 409 18.12 22.00 -22.33
N ALA A 410 18.35 22.79 -23.41
CA ALA A 410 17.40 23.82 -23.81
C ALA A 410 16.05 23.21 -24.24
N ASP A 411 16.07 22.10 -24.98
CA ASP A 411 14.85 21.38 -25.37
C ASP A 411 14.13 20.79 -24.15
N ALA A 412 14.89 20.24 -23.21
CA ALA A 412 14.35 19.70 -21.95
C ALA A 412 13.59 20.76 -21.15
N ARG A 413 14.15 21.94 -21.01
CA ARG A 413 13.52 23.08 -20.32
C ARG A 413 12.26 23.55 -21.04
N THR A 414 12.37 23.76 -22.36
CA THR A 414 11.23 24.16 -23.21
C THR A 414 10.08 23.15 -23.08
N TYR A 415 10.41 21.87 -23.08
CA TYR A 415 9.42 20.81 -22.91
C TYR A 415 8.69 20.93 -21.55
N LEU A 416 9.43 21.02 -20.42
CA LEU A 416 8.80 21.15 -19.09
C LEU A 416 7.92 22.40 -18.97
N GLN A 417 8.33 23.52 -19.57
CA GLN A 417 7.57 24.76 -19.57
C GLN A 417 6.28 24.68 -20.39
N GLN A 418 6.22 23.81 -21.38
CA GLN A 418 5.03 23.55 -22.21
C GLN A 418 4.07 22.54 -21.56
N VAL A 419 4.52 21.74 -20.58
CA VAL A 419 3.65 20.80 -19.87
C VAL A 419 2.58 21.54 -19.07
N GLY A 420 1.29 21.28 -19.38
CA GLY A 420 0.15 21.88 -18.69
C GLY A 420 -0.08 21.24 -17.31
N PRO A 421 0.22 21.91 -16.19
CA PRO A 421 -0.11 21.39 -14.87
C PRO A 421 -1.62 21.46 -14.61
N GLN A 422 -2.21 20.44 -14.01
CA GLN A 422 -3.62 20.40 -13.66
C GLN A 422 -3.94 21.14 -12.36
N ASN A 423 -2.92 21.35 -11.52
CA ASN A 423 -3.05 22.03 -10.23
C ASN A 423 -1.71 22.70 -9.84
N ASP A 424 -1.73 23.46 -8.75
CA ASP A 424 -0.54 24.17 -8.30
C ASP A 424 0.56 23.24 -7.79
N GLN A 425 0.22 22.10 -7.21
CA GLN A 425 1.20 21.09 -6.79
C GLN A 425 1.99 20.53 -7.98
N GLN A 426 1.31 20.20 -9.08
CA GLN A 426 1.97 19.74 -10.30
C GLN A 426 2.84 20.84 -10.91
N ARG A 427 2.40 22.10 -10.84
CA ARG A 427 3.20 23.25 -11.29
C ARG A 427 4.52 23.33 -10.51
N VAL A 428 4.46 23.21 -9.18
CA VAL A 428 5.68 23.20 -8.36
C VAL A 428 6.58 22.02 -8.69
N GLN A 429 6.01 20.85 -8.89
CA GLN A 429 6.80 19.67 -9.28
C GLN A 429 7.55 19.84 -10.60
N LEU A 430 6.93 20.50 -11.59
CA LEU A 430 7.60 20.82 -12.87
C LEU A 430 8.73 21.84 -12.68
N ILE A 431 8.53 22.86 -11.86
CA ILE A 431 9.56 23.86 -11.52
C ILE A 431 10.75 23.19 -10.83
N LEU A 432 10.49 22.33 -9.84
CA LEU A 432 11.53 21.57 -9.16
C LEU A 432 12.27 20.62 -10.11
N ALA A 433 11.56 20.00 -11.04
CA ALA A 433 12.17 19.15 -12.08
C ALA A 433 13.10 19.99 -12.99
N GLU A 434 12.68 21.17 -13.44
CA GLU A 434 13.53 22.08 -14.23
C GLU A 434 14.75 22.56 -13.41
N GLY A 435 14.54 22.93 -12.14
CA GLY A 435 15.61 23.31 -11.22
C GLY A 435 16.66 22.18 -11.05
N ASN A 436 16.20 20.94 -10.92
CA ASN A 436 17.08 19.76 -10.85
C ASN A 436 17.89 19.57 -12.15
N LEU A 437 17.27 19.69 -13.32
CA LEU A 437 17.97 19.60 -14.61
C LEU A 437 19.08 20.66 -14.72
N LEU A 438 18.78 21.88 -14.34
CA LEU A 438 19.75 22.98 -14.33
C LEU A 438 20.90 22.72 -13.36
N ARG A 439 20.60 22.20 -12.19
CA ARG A 439 21.61 21.82 -11.19
C ARG A 439 22.53 20.69 -11.71
N GLU A 440 21.96 19.63 -12.30
CA GLU A 440 22.73 18.54 -12.91
C GLU A 440 23.63 19.01 -14.06
N ALA A 441 23.16 19.98 -14.82
CA ALA A 441 23.94 20.64 -15.86
C ALA A 441 24.94 21.67 -15.33
N SER A 442 25.06 21.85 -14.00
CA SER A 442 25.87 22.88 -13.35
C SER A 442 25.50 24.34 -13.71
N ALA A 443 24.31 24.56 -14.24
CA ALA A 443 23.72 25.87 -14.55
C ALA A 443 23.10 26.50 -13.26
N TYR A 444 23.96 26.61 -12.21
CA TYR A 444 23.51 26.96 -10.87
C TYR A 444 22.85 28.35 -10.78
N GLN A 445 23.33 29.34 -11.53
CA GLN A 445 22.72 30.66 -11.52
C GLN A 445 21.31 30.63 -12.13
N GLU A 446 21.11 29.93 -13.23
CA GLU A 446 19.79 29.80 -13.83
C GLU A 446 18.81 29.04 -12.94
N ALA A 447 19.28 28.00 -12.23
CA ALA A 447 18.47 27.30 -11.23
C ALA A 447 18.08 28.21 -10.06
N PHE A 448 19.02 29.05 -9.59
CA PHE A 448 18.78 30.00 -8.52
C PHE A 448 17.73 31.05 -8.93
N ASP A 449 17.84 31.61 -10.13
CA ASP A 449 16.90 32.61 -10.64
C ASP A 449 15.49 32.01 -10.83
N LEU A 450 15.39 30.79 -11.39
CA LEU A 450 14.13 30.07 -11.58
C LEU A 450 13.42 29.79 -10.24
N LEU A 451 14.15 29.21 -9.28
CA LEU A 451 13.56 28.87 -7.97
C LEU A 451 13.22 30.12 -7.16
N GLY A 452 14.05 31.18 -7.24
CA GLY A 452 13.79 32.45 -6.60
C GLY A 452 12.50 33.09 -7.09
N GLN A 453 12.32 33.24 -8.41
CA GLN A 453 11.07 33.76 -9.00
C GLN A 453 9.86 32.91 -8.62
N SER A 454 10.03 31.60 -8.58
CA SER A 454 8.94 30.69 -8.21
C SER A 454 8.55 30.83 -6.74
N LEU A 455 9.53 31.10 -5.88
CA LEU A 455 9.32 31.34 -4.45
C LEU A 455 8.68 32.70 -4.17
N GLU A 456 8.93 33.74 -4.99
CA GLU A 456 8.22 35.02 -4.88
C GLU A 456 6.70 34.85 -5.02
N ALA A 457 6.26 33.98 -5.94
CA ALA A 457 4.85 33.65 -6.13
C ALA A 457 4.28 32.73 -5.03
N ARG A 458 5.15 31.96 -4.35
CA ARG A 458 4.78 30.95 -3.34
C ARG A 458 5.73 30.99 -2.13
N PRO A 459 5.73 32.09 -1.38
CA PRO A 459 6.79 32.38 -0.41
C PRO A 459 6.89 31.42 0.77
N GLU A 460 5.91 30.55 0.97
CA GLU A 460 5.86 29.59 2.07
C GLU A 460 5.84 28.12 1.60
N HIS A 461 6.13 27.87 0.30
CA HIS A 461 6.12 26.50 -0.19
C HIS A 461 7.37 25.73 0.30
N PRO A 462 7.23 24.66 1.11
CA PRO A 462 8.36 24.02 1.78
C PRO A 462 9.42 23.49 0.83
N ASP A 463 9.01 22.81 -0.25
CA ASP A 463 9.95 22.19 -1.18
C ASP A 463 10.73 23.24 -1.99
N LEU A 464 10.07 24.35 -2.37
CA LEU A 464 10.75 25.46 -3.02
C LEU A 464 11.75 26.17 -2.08
N LEU A 465 11.38 26.35 -0.80
CA LEU A 465 12.29 26.92 0.21
C LEU A 465 13.54 26.06 0.36
N TYR A 466 13.37 24.74 0.42
CA TYR A 466 14.48 23.82 0.56
C TYR A 466 15.40 23.81 -0.65
N ASP A 467 14.86 23.60 -1.86
CA ASP A 467 15.65 23.54 -3.08
C ASP A 467 16.31 24.88 -3.42
N TYR A 468 15.62 26.01 -3.15
CA TYR A 468 16.21 27.34 -3.31
C TYR A 468 17.37 27.57 -2.33
N ALA A 469 17.25 27.15 -1.09
CA ALA A 469 18.33 27.20 -0.13
C ALA A 469 19.53 26.35 -0.58
N MET A 470 19.29 25.14 -1.07
CA MET A 470 20.35 24.25 -1.54
C MET A 470 21.09 24.78 -2.78
N ILE A 471 20.38 25.44 -3.69
CA ILE A 471 21.02 26.04 -4.86
C ILE A 471 21.71 27.36 -4.53
N ALA A 472 21.19 28.12 -3.54
CA ALA A 472 21.80 29.35 -3.05
C ALA A 472 23.24 29.11 -2.56
N GLU A 473 23.49 27.97 -1.97
CA GLU A 473 24.83 27.54 -1.59
C GLU A 473 25.77 27.43 -2.79
N LYS A 474 25.33 26.79 -3.88
CA LYS A 474 26.15 26.60 -5.10
C LYS A 474 26.53 27.95 -5.75
N VAL A 475 25.68 28.96 -5.60
CA VAL A 475 25.96 30.33 -6.05
C VAL A 475 26.57 31.22 -4.94
N LYS A 476 26.94 30.64 -3.78
CA LYS A 476 27.59 31.30 -2.65
C LYS A 476 26.74 32.36 -1.94
N ARG A 477 25.42 32.25 -2.03
CA ARG A 477 24.46 33.10 -1.35
C ARG A 477 24.01 32.46 -0.03
N ILE A 478 24.96 32.39 0.92
CA ILE A 478 24.72 31.75 2.24
C ILE A 478 23.66 32.52 3.04
N ASP A 479 23.55 33.81 2.86
CA ASP A 479 22.47 34.65 3.40
C ASP A 479 21.09 34.10 3.00
N VAL A 480 20.90 33.83 1.73
CA VAL A 480 19.64 33.27 1.19
C VAL A 480 19.41 31.84 1.69
N LEU A 481 20.47 31.01 1.75
CA LEU A 481 20.36 29.65 2.30
C LEU A 481 19.84 29.68 3.74
N GLU A 482 20.49 30.46 4.61
CA GLU A 482 20.14 30.53 6.03
C GLU A 482 18.70 31.05 6.23
N ASP A 483 18.32 32.13 5.57
CA ASP A 483 16.99 32.72 5.69
C ASP A 483 15.88 31.74 5.28
N ASN A 484 16.08 31.03 4.18
CA ASN A 484 15.07 30.09 3.68
C ASN A 484 15.00 28.81 4.53
N LEU A 485 16.13 28.26 5.00
CA LEU A 485 16.11 27.11 5.90
C LEU A 485 15.48 27.46 7.26
N ARG A 486 15.77 28.63 7.82
CA ARG A 486 15.13 29.10 9.06
C ARG A 486 13.61 29.28 8.87
N LYS A 487 13.21 29.81 7.73
CA LYS A 487 11.78 29.94 7.38
C LYS A 487 11.12 28.57 7.24
N LEU A 488 11.77 27.64 6.56
CA LEU A 488 11.29 26.26 6.41
C LEU A 488 11.16 25.54 7.76
N ILE A 489 12.13 25.68 8.64
CA ILE A 489 12.10 25.11 10.00
C ILE A 489 10.91 25.66 10.80
N LYS A 490 10.61 26.95 10.68
CA LYS A 490 9.42 27.53 11.34
C LYS A 490 8.11 26.98 10.78
N LEU A 491 8.03 26.78 9.46
CA LEU A 491 6.84 26.25 8.80
C LEU A 491 6.67 24.73 9.00
N ARG A 492 7.78 24.01 9.05
CA ARG A 492 7.83 22.55 9.16
C ARG A 492 8.84 22.14 10.26
N PRO A 493 8.49 22.25 11.55
CA PRO A 493 9.40 21.91 12.65
C PRO A 493 9.86 20.43 12.70
N ASN A 494 9.23 19.58 11.92
CA ASN A 494 9.60 18.16 11.77
C ASN A 494 10.45 17.86 10.51
N HIS A 495 10.97 18.89 9.84
CA HIS A 495 11.77 18.69 8.63
C HIS A 495 13.25 18.46 8.98
N ALA A 496 13.62 17.19 9.27
CA ALA A 496 14.96 16.81 9.72
C ALA A 496 16.11 17.35 8.83
N HIS A 497 15.96 17.24 7.51
CA HIS A 497 16.98 17.68 6.55
C HIS A 497 17.19 19.19 6.52
N ALA A 498 16.17 20.02 6.86
CA ALA A 498 16.37 21.45 6.93
C ALA A 498 17.26 21.86 8.13
N TYR A 499 17.06 21.22 9.28
CA TYR A 499 17.95 21.39 10.43
C TYR A 499 19.36 20.93 10.11
N ASN A 500 19.49 19.77 9.49
CA ASN A 500 20.77 19.21 9.10
C ASN A 500 21.53 20.13 8.11
N ALA A 501 20.86 20.59 7.05
CA ALA A 501 21.47 21.45 6.04
C ALA A 501 21.98 22.77 6.64
N LEU A 502 21.19 23.40 7.49
CA LEU A 502 21.60 24.63 8.17
C LEU A 502 22.77 24.38 9.13
N GLY A 503 22.67 23.35 9.97
CA GLY A 503 23.69 23.00 10.94
C GLY A 503 25.00 22.59 10.27
N TYR A 504 24.96 21.79 9.22
CA TYR A 504 26.14 21.41 8.45
C TYR A 504 26.82 22.60 7.79
N THR A 505 26.04 23.51 7.17
CA THR A 505 26.58 24.71 6.56
C THR A 505 27.35 25.57 7.56
N LEU A 506 26.82 25.75 8.77
CA LEU A 506 27.51 26.46 9.86
C LEU A 506 28.77 25.73 10.32
N ALA A 507 28.71 24.42 10.51
CA ALA A 507 29.82 23.59 10.93
C ALA A 507 30.98 23.60 9.93
N ASP A 508 30.66 23.44 8.62
CA ASP A 508 31.70 23.45 7.59
C ASP A 508 32.41 24.78 7.47
N ARG A 509 31.68 25.88 7.65
CA ARG A 509 32.22 27.22 7.69
C ARG A 509 32.95 27.57 9.00
N ASN A 510 32.89 26.67 9.97
CA ASN A 510 33.43 26.90 11.33
C ASN A 510 32.81 28.13 12.02
N GLU A 511 31.54 28.34 11.80
CA GLU A 511 30.74 29.45 12.33
C GLU A 511 29.67 28.90 13.29
N ARG A 512 29.47 29.57 14.44
CA ARG A 512 28.38 29.24 15.39
C ARG A 512 28.26 27.73 15.67
N LEU A 513 29.39 27.07 16.03
CA LEU A 513 29.46 25.61 16.13
C LEU A 513 28.51 25.00 17.16
N ASP A 514 28.22 25.72 18.27
CA ASP A 514 27.23 25.23 19.24
C ASP A 514 25.80 25.23 18.65
N GLU A 515 25.44 26.30 17.94
CA GLU A 515 24.15 26.35 17.21
C GLU A 515 24.10 25.25 16.12
N ALA A 516 25.20 25.05 15.41
CA ALA A 516 25.30 24.01 14.39
C ALA A 516 25.05 22.61 14.98
N ARG A 517 25.67 22.32 16.14
CA ARG A 517 25.47 21.05 16.86
C ARG A 517 24.00 20.89 17.27
N ASP A 518 23.39 21.91 17.87
CA ASP A 518 22.00 21.84 18.37
C ASP A 518 20.99 21.65 17.23
N LEU A 519 21.23 22.26 16.07
CA LEU A 519 20.46 22.05 14.85
C LEU A 519 20.58 20.60 14.35
N ILE A 520 21.82 20.11 14.20
CA ILE A 520 22.04 18.74 13.71
C ILE A 520 21.48 17.71 14.71
N GLU A 521 21.63 17.95 16.02
CA GLU A 521 21.04 17.10 17.06
C GLU A 521 19.50 17.04 16.95
N THR A 522 18.86 18.17 16.64
CA THR A 522 17.43 18.21 16.39
C THR A 522 17.06 17.40 15.15
N GLY A 523 17.81 17.55 14.07
CA GLY A 523 17.65 16.72 12.87
C GLY A 523 17.80 15.22 13.16
N LEU A 524 18.81 14.86 13.98
CA LEU A 524 19.05 13.47 14.34
C LEU A 524 17.95 12.89 15.25
N LYS A 525 17.37 13.68 16.14
CA LYS A 525 16.18 13.26 16.92
C LYS A 525 14.97 12.97 16.04
N LEU A 526 14.80 13.71 14.96
CA LEU A 526 13.71 13.51 13.99
C LEU A 526 13.97 12.33 13.04
N ALA A 527 15.23 12.05 12.71
CA ALA A 527 15.65 10.97 11.83
C ALA A 527 16.91 10.26 12.38
N PRO A 528 16.78 9.41 13.44
CA PRO A 528 17.93 8.87 14.19
C PRO A 528 18.80 7.89 13.41
N GLU A 529 18.26 7.30 12.34
CA GLU A 529 18.98 6.33 11.51
C GLU A 529 19.46 6.91 10.17
N ASP A 530 19.39 8.24 9.99
CA ASP A 530 19.84 8.88 8.74
C ASP A 530 21.38 9.00 8.71
N PRO A 531 22.08 8.31 7.79
CA PRO A 531 23.53 8.30 7.75
C PRO A 531 24.15 9.67 7.41
N PHE A 532 23.43 10.52 6.70
CA PHE A 532 23.90 11.86 6.36
C PHE A 532 23.81 12.81 7.55
N ILE A 533 22.77 12.67 8.38
CA ILE A 533 22.66 13.47 9.60
C ILE A 533 23.68 12.99 10.65
N MET A 534 23.95 11.68 10.71
CA MET A 534 25.03 11.13 11.53
C MET A 534 26.40 11.64 11.07
N ASP A 535 26.66 11.70 9.77
CA ASP A 535 27.89 12.28 9.22
C ASP A 535 28.06 13.74 9.62
N SER A 536 27.01 14.53 9.45
CA SER A 536 27.02 15.94 9.86
C SER A 536 27.23 16.11 11.37
N MET A 537 26.67 15.22 12.21
CA MET A 537 26.93 15.20 13.64
C MET A 537 28.43 14.90 13.94
N GLY A 538 28.96 13.90 13.27
CA GLY A 538 30.39 13.59 13.37
C GLY A 538 31.27 14.78 12.94
N TRP A 539 30.87 15.46 11.84
CA TRP A 539 31.61 16.62 11.34
C TRP A 539 31.60 17.80 12.33
N VAL A 540 30.44 18.17 12.88
CA VAL A 540 30.37 19.28 13.86
C VAL A 540 31.14 18.95 15.15
N LEU A 541 31.08 17.71 15.62
CA LEU A 541 31.87 17.28 16.80
C LEU A 541 33.38 17.37 16.54
N TYR A 542 33.83 17.00 15.35
CA TYR A 542 35.21 17.19 14.92
C TYR A 542 35.62 18.66 14.93
N ARG A 543 34.75 19.54 14.38
CA ARG A 543 34.99 21.00 14.37
C ARG A 543 35.05 21.58 15.79
N LEU A 544 34.35 20.99 16.74
CA LEU A 544 34.39 21.30 18.16
C LEU A 544 35.60 20.67 18.90
N GLY A 545 36.46 19.90 18.20
CA GLY A 545 37.64 19.23 18.79
C GLY A 545 37.34 17.92 19.52
N GLN A 546 36.12 17.38 19.41
CA GLN A 546 35.66 16.15 20.07
C GLN A 546 35.85 14.93 19.16
N ASN A 547 37.12 14.60 18.84
CA ASN A 547 37.46 13.63 17.82
C ASN A 547 36.90 12.21 18.06
N GLU A 548 36.93 11.70 19.31
CA GLU A 548 36.45 10.35 19.59
C GLU A 548 34.92 10.23 19.42
N ALA A 549 34.17 11.24 19.90
CA ALA A 549 32.74 11.29 19.69
C ALA A 549 32.39 11.44 18.19
N ALA A 550 33.16 12.23 17.45
CA ALA A 550 33.03 12.37 16.00
C ALA A 550 33.20 11.03 15.28
N LEU A 551 34.22 10.25 15.67
CA LEU A 551 34.53 8.95 15.09
C LEU A 551 33.39 7.92 15.31
N ASP A 552 32.70 7.97 16.45
CA ASP A 552 31.56 7.08 16.70
C ASP A 552 30.46 7.29 15.67
N TYR A 553 30.03 8.55 15.48
CA TYR A 553 29.00 8.88 14.51
C TYR A 553 29.43 8.59 13.07
N LEU A 554 30.63 8.97 12.67
CA LEU A 554 31.11 8.77 11.30
C LEU A 554 31.30 7.28 10.96
N ARG A 555 31.72 6.44 11.91
CA ARG A 555 31.79 4.99 11.69
C ARG A 555 30.41 4.37 11.50
N ARG A 556 29.43 4.77 12.30
CA ARG A 556 28.04 4.32 12.17
C ARG A 556 27.45 4.75 10.83
N ALA A 557 27.64 6.01 10.45
CA ALA A 557 27.21 6.53 9.16
C ALA A 557 27.84 5.75 7.99
N HIS A 558 29.16 5.53 8.04
CA HIS A 558 29.90 4.82 7.00
C HIS A 558 29.53 3.33 6.92
N ALA A 559 29.25 2.68 8.05
CA ALA A 559 28.81 1.29 8.09
C ALA A 559 27.42 1.09 7.46
N GLN A 560 26.51 2.04 7.68
CA GLN A 560 25.19 2.01 7.06
C GLN A 560 25.24 2.38 5.57
N ARG A 561 26.07 3.36 5.23
CA ARG A 561 26.22 3.86 3.87
C ARG A 561 27.68 4.20 3.58
N PRO A 562 28.39 3.36 2.83
CA PRO A 562 29.76 3.62 2.40
C PRO A 562 29.76 4.65 1.25
N ASP A 563 29.53 5.92 1.59
CA ASP A 563 29.54 7.06 0.66
C ASP A 563 30.91 7.72 0.61
N ALA A 564 31.23 8.39 -0.52
CA ALA A 564 32.52 9.02 -0.72
C ALA A 564 32.76 10.22 0.21
N GLU A 565 31.73 10.99 0.53
CA GLU A 565 31.78 12.13 1.42
C GLU A 565 31.94 11.68 2.88
N ILE A 566 31.11 10.73 3.31
CA ILE A 566 31.21 10.13 4.64
C ILE A 566 32.61 9.51 4.85
N ALA A 567 33.15 8.83 3.83
CA ALA A 567 34.50 8.28 3.88
C ALA A 567 35.59 9.36 3.93
N ALA A 568 35.39 10.48 3.23
CA ALA A 568 36.32 11.62 3.29
C ALA A 568 36.34 12.22 4.70
N HIS A 569 35.19 12.48 5.33
CA HIS A 569 35.07 12.98 6.69
C HIS A 569 35.64 11.99 7.71
N LEU A 570 35.27 10.71 7.65
CA LEU A 570 35.79 9.68 8.55
C LEU A 570 37.33 9.59 8.47
N GLY A 571 37.88 9.57 7.26
CA GLY A 571 39.31 9.53 7.06
C GLY A 571 40.03 10.78 7.58
N GLU A 572 39.46 11.98 7.39
CA GLU A 572 39.99 13.24 7.90
C GLU A 572 40.05 13.23 9.44
N VAL A 573 38.96 12.82 10.10
CA VAL A 573 38.88 12.77 11.55
C VAL A 573 39.81 11.68 12.11
N LEU A 574 39.90 10.51 11.49
CA LEU A 574 40.87 9.47 11.84
C LEU A 574 42.31 10.00 11.74
N TRP A 575 42.62 10.74 10.69
CA TRP A 575 43.93 11.34 10.50
C TRP A 575 44.24 12.38 11.59
N ALA A 576 43.31 13.25 11.91
CA ALA A 576 43.43 14.24 12.99
C ALA A 576 43.59 13.58 14.38
N ALA A 577 42.92 12.44 14.61
CA ALA A 577 43.08 11.64 15.83
C ALA A 577 44.38 10.81 15.87
N GLY A 578 45.27 10.95 14.86
CA GLY A 578 46.55 10.21 14.79
C GLY A 578 46.43 8.79 14.22
N ARG A 579 45.26 8.31 13.88
CA ARG A 579 44.95 6.94 13.38
C ARG A 579 45.17 6.85 11.86
N ARG A 580 46.40 7.20 11.44
CA ARG A 580 46.72 7.45 10.01
C ARG A 580 46.55 6.23 9.10
N ASP A 581 46.84 5.04 9.60
CA ASP A 581 46.72 3.82 8.78
C ASP A 581 45.27 3.44 8.55
N GLU A 582 44.41 3.65 9.55
CA GLU A 582 42.97 3.50 9.39
C GLU A 582 42.41 4.51 8.39
N ALA A 583 42.79 5.78 8.48
CA ALA A 583 42.42 6.82 7.54
C ALA A 583 42.73 6.43 6.07
N ARG A 584 43.99 5.96 5.86
CA ARG A 584 44.42 5.49 4.53
C ARG A 584 43.59 4.31 4.04
N LYS A 585 43.27 3.38 4.93
CA LYS A 585 42.45 2.21 4.57
C LYS A 585 41.05 2.65 4.13
N VAL A 586 40.37 3.48 4.90
CA VAL A 586 39.04 4.02 4.58
C VAL A 586 39.04 4.75 3.23
N TRP A 587 40.00 5.67 3.04
CA TRP A 587 40.09 6.42 1.80
C TRP A 587 40.39 5.54 0.57
N ASN A 588 41.29 4.55 0.70
CA ASN A 588 41.63 3.66 -0.39
C ASN A 588 40.46 2.73 -0.77
N GLU A 589 39.71 2.25 0.21
CA GLU A 589 38.52 1.44 -0.03
C GLU A 589 37.43 2.27 -0.70
N ALA A 590 37.15 3.48 -0.21
CA ALA A 590 36.19 4.39 -0.79
C ALA A 590 36.59 4.82 -2.24
N LEU A 591 37.89 5.07 -2.50
CA LEU A 591 38.36 5.45 -3.83
C LEU A 591 38.20 4.32 -4.85
N LYS A 592 38.31 3.04 -4.45
CA LYS A 592 38.00 1.90 -5.33
C LYS A 592 36.54 1.87 -5.74
N GLN A 593 35.65 2.21 -4.80
CA GLN A 593 34.21 2.23 -5.06
C GLN A 593 33.78 3.51 -5.80
N HIS A 594 34.47 4.62 -5.56
CA HIS A 594 34.14 5.96 -6.04
C HIS A 594 35.34 6.65 -6.71
N PRO A 595 35.90 6.09 -7.78
CA PRO A 595 37.13 6.58 -8.40
C PRO A 595 37.01 8.00 -8.98
N ALA A 596 35.79 8.42 -9.35
CA ALA A 596 35.52 9.74 -9.93
C ALA A 596 35.16 10.83 -8.89
N SER A 597 35.18 10.53 -7.59
CA SER A 597 34.88 11.52 -6.55
C SER A 597 36.00 12.54 -6.40
N GLU A 598 35.79 13.73 -6.91
CA GLU A 598 36.74 14.85 -6.79
C GLU A 598 37.00 15.22 -5.34
N LEU A 599 35.93 15.26 -4.52
CA LEU A 599 35.99 15.52 -3.08
C LEU A 599 36.96 14.57 -2.36
N LEU A 600 36.73 13.26 -2.54
CA LEU A 600 37.57 12.25 -1.90
C LEU A 600 39.02 12.37 -2.38
N GLN A 601 39.24 12.57 -3.67
CA GLN A 601 40.59 12.78 -4.23
C GLN A 601 41.26 14.05 -3.69
N GLU A 602 40.51 15.15 -3.55
CA GLU A 602 41.04 16.39 -2.97
C GLU A 602 41.41 16.22 -1.48
N THR A 603 40.50 15.58 -0.72
CA THR A 603 40.77 15.28 0.68
C THR A 603 42.05 14.44 0.83
N ILE A 604 42.17 13.34 0.09
CA ILE A 604 43.35 12.50 0.09
C ILE A 604 44.60 13.30 -0.28
N ARG A 605 44.56 14.11 -1.32
CA ARG A 605 45.68 14.95 -1.74
C ARG A 605 46.11 15.93 -0.66
N ARG A 606 45.16 16.54 0.06
CA ARG A 606 45.44 17.50 1.14
C ARG A 606 46.24 16.86 2.27
N PHE A 607 45.93 15.63 2.66
CA PHE A 607 46.58 14.96 3.80
C PHE A 607 47.78 14.09 3.41
N LEU A 608 47.90 13.60 2.17
CA LEU A 608 49.00 12.75 1.75
C LEU A 608 50.15 13.52 1.05
N LYS A 609 49.93 14.76 0.54
CA LYS A 609 50.96 15.59 -0.07
C LYS A 609 51.98 16.18 0.93
N ASP A 610 51.70 16.21 2.22
CA ASP A 610 52.61 16.76 3.24
C ASP A 610 53.83 15.85 3.57
N ARG A 611 54.14 14.87 2.71
CA ARG A 611 55.38 14.06 2.81
C ARG A 611 56.17 14.05 1.51
N GLN A 612 56.63 15.20 1.05
CA GLN A 612 57.96 15.22 0.42
C GLN A 612 58.96 15.52 1.54
N PRO A 613 59.95 14.62 1.81
CA PRO A 613 61.02 14.96 2.71
C PRO A 613 61.76 16.14 2.09
N VAL A 614 61.91 17.21 2.86
CA VAL A 614 62.91 18.23 2.56
C VAL A 614 64.24 17.50 2.48
N ALA A 615 64.70 17.26 1.23
CA ALA A 615 66.06 16.81 1.03
C ALA A 615 66.99 17.87 1.58
N ARG A 616 67.74 17.47 2.64
CA ARG A 616 68.89 18.21 3.13
C ARG A 616 70.07 17.96 2.21
#